data_08959e56d6539efd47713092c3edc8c3
#
_entry.id   08959e56d6539efd47713092c3edc8c3
#
_cell.length_a   1.000
_cell.length_b   1.000
_cell.length_c   1.000
_cell.angle_alpha   90.00
_cell.angle_beta   90.00
_cell.angle_gamma   90.00
#
_symmetry.space_group_name_H-M   'P 1'
#
loop_
_entity.id
_entity.type
_entity.pdbx_description
1 polymer ?
#
loop_
_entity_poly.entity_id
_entity_poly.type
_entity_poly.pdbx_seq_one_letter_code
_entity_poly.pdbx_strand_id
1 'polypeptide(L)'
;MKKLKEIIDALYPLTPEAYKAFSGICIPMSIKKNMDLQAIGQTCKNIYFIEKGALRVYYFKGETDITDSLEFEGAFVSRVESLVTGEPSKKGIQALEDSDLIVINADKLYDLYNSHLEIERLFKQLFLKAF
;
A
#
# COMPACT_ATOMS: atom_id res chain seq x y z
N MET A 1 -6.90 -11.94 -1.96
CA MET A 1 -5.67 -11.50 -2.70
C MET A 1 -5.69 -11.84 -4.20
N LYS A 2 -6.86 -12.04 -4.75
CA LYS A 2 -6.95 -12.46 -6.17
C LYS A 2 -6.31 -11.46 -7.14
N LYS A 3 -6.65 -10.18 -7.02
CA LYS A 3 -6.12 -9.15 -7.93
C LYS A 3 -4.62 -8.94 -7.74
N LEU A 4 -4.16 -8.93 -6.49
CA LEU A 4 -2.73 -8.78 -6.19
C LEU A 4 -1.93 -9.96 -6.78
N LYS A 5 -2.43 -11.18 -6.63
CA LYS A 5 -1.78 -12.35 -7.22
C LYS A 5 -1.73 -12.28 -8.75
N GLU A 6 -2.80 -11.82 -9.38
CA GLU A 6 -2.83 -11.65 -10.84
C GLU A 6 -1.77 -10.65 -11.31
N ILE A 7 -1.60 -9.54 -10.60
CA ILE A 7 -0.59 -8.53 -10.91
C ILE A 7 0.82 -9.08 -10.74
N ILE A 8 1.07 -9.81 -9.65
CA ILE A 8 2.36 -10.45 -9.39
C ILE A 8 2.70 -11.43 -10.52
N ASP A 9 1.76 -12.30 -10.85
CA ASP A 9 1.97 -13.34 -11.88
C ASP A 9 2.22 -12.73 -13.27
N ALA A 10 1.60 -11.58 -13.56
CA ALA A 10 1.78 -10.90 -14.83
C ALA A 10 3.09 -10.11 -14.92
N LEU A 11 3.56 -9.57 -13.80
CA LEU A 11 4.71 -8.67 -13.78
C LEU A 11 6.03 -9.38 -13.46
N TYR A 12 6.03 -10.16 -12.39
CA TYR A 12 7.23 -10.86 -11.90
C TYR A 12 6.78 -12.04 -11.05
N PRO A 13 6.51 -13.20 -11.67
CA PRO A 13 6.02 -14.37 -10.94
C PRO A 13 7.00 -14.79 -9.85
N LEU A 14 6.48 -15.02 -8.64
CA LEU A 14 7.26 -15.53 -7.52
C LEU A 14 7.27 -17.05 -7.53
N THR A 15 8.35 -17.63 -7.02
CA THR A 15 8.36 -19.08 -6.72
C THR A 15 7.27 -19.37 -5.68
N PRO A 16 6.76 -20.63 -5.59
CA PRO A 16 5.77 -20.98 -4.58
C PRO A 16 6.22 -20.67 -3.15
N GLU A 17 7.51 -20.88 -2.85
CA GLU A 17 8.09 -20.59 -1.54
C GLU A 17 8.05 -19.07 -1.23
N ALA A 18 8.51 -18.24 -2.17
CA ALA A 18 8.49 -16.79 -2.00
C ALA A 18 7.07 -16.25 -1.92
N TYR A 19 6.17 -16.76 -2.74
CA TYR A 19 4.76 -16.35 -2.67
C TYR A 19 4.14 -16.69 -1.31
N LYS A 20 4.43 -17.88 -0.77
CA LYS A 20 3.94 -18.29 0.54
C LYS A 20 4.46 -17.34 1.63
N ALA A 21 5.74 -17.00 1.59
CA ALA A 21 6.34 -16.07 2.55
C ALA A 21 5.70 -14.67 2.45
N PHE A 22 5.51 -14.18 1.24
CA PHE A 22 4.87 -12.88 1.01
C PHE A 22 3.41 -12.88 1.45
N SER A 23 2.62 -13.89 1.08
CA SER A 23 1.22 -13.96 1.49
C SER A 23 1.05 -14.05 2.99
N GLY A 24 2.04 -14.58 3.71
CA GLY A 24 2.04 -14.65 5.16
C GLY A 24 2.09 -13.29 5.86
N ILE A 25 2.58 -12.24 5.19
CA ILE A 25 2.60 -10.88 5.73
C ILE A 25 1.48 -10.00 5.18
N CYS A 26 0.68 -10.51 4.25
CA CYS A 26 -0.43 -9.78 3.65
C CYS A 26 -1.69 -9.96 4.50
N ILE A 27 -2.28 -8.87 4.95
CA ILE A 27 -3.46 -8.90 5.83
C ILE A 27 -4.64 -8.27 5.11
N PRO A 28 -5.71 -9.04 4.82
CA PRO A 28 -6.93 -8.48 4.27
C PRO A 28 -7.59 -7.52 5.27
N MET A 29 -8.12 -6.42 4.76
CA MET A 29 -8.78 -5.40 5.56
C MET A 29 -9.92 -4.79 4.76
N SER A 30 -11.05 -4.53 5.42
CA SER A 30 -12.14 -3.76 4.86
C SER A 30 -12.23 -2.42 5.57
N ILE A 31 -12.47 -1.35 4.81
CA ILE A 31 -12.63 -0.02 5.36
C ILE A 31 -13.90 0.62 4.79
N LYS A 32 -14.61 1.35 5.63
CA LYS A 32 -15.84 2.04 5.24
C LYS A 32 -15.55 3.40 4.62
N LYS A 33 -16.44 3.81 3.72
CA LYS A 33 -16.41 5.14 3.10
C LYS A 33 -16.18 6.24 4.14
N ASN A 34 -15.32 7.19 3.80
CA ASN A 34 -14.95 8.37 4.60
C ASN A 34 -14.06 8.10 5.82
N MET A 35 -13.73 6.84 6.09
CA MET A 35 -12.78 6.51 7.16
C MET A 35 -11.35 6.77 6.73
N ASP A 36 -10.53 7.27 7.67
CA ASP A 36 -9.10 7.42 7.44
C ASP A 36 -8.37 6.09 7.63
N LEU A 37 -7.59 5.72 6.63
CA LEU A 37 -6.67 4.59 6.69
C LEU A 37 -5.34 5.01 7.32
N GLN A 38 -4.91 6.21 6.98
CA GLN A 38 -3.72 6.87 7.51
C GLN A 38 -4.11 8.29 7.92
N ALA A 39 -3.98 8.61 9.19
CA ALA A 39 -4.28 9.96 9.66
C ALA A 39 -3.11 10.91 9.41
N ILE A 40 -3.42 12.18 9.12
CA ILE A 40 -2.43 13.24 9.08
C ILE A 40 -1.81 13.36 10.48
N GLY A 41 -0.48 13.45 10.54
CA GLY A 41 0.24 13.59 11.80
C GLY A 41 0.67 12.28 12.45
N GLN A 42 0.28 11.15 11.88
CA GLN A 42 0.74 9.84 12.34
C GLN A 42 1.82 9.28 11.42
N THR A 43 2.74 8.51 11.99
CA THR A 43 3.78 7.83 11.21
C THR A 43 3.16 6.71 10.38
N CYS A 44 3.46 6.68 9.10
CA CYS A 44 3.03 5.61 8.21
C CYS A 44 3.95 4.39 8.36
N LYS A 45 3.37 3.21 8.54
CA LYS A 45 4.12 1.94 8.71
C LYS A 45 3.74 0.91 7.68
N ASN A 46 2.74 1.18 6.86
CA ASN A 46 2.14 0.20 5.97
C ASN A 46 2.09 0.66 4.52
N ILE A 47 2.07 -0.33 3.65
CA ILE A 47 1.74 -0.18 2.24
C ILE A 47 0.38 -0.84 2.05
N TYR A 48 -0.52 -0.18 1.33
CA TYR A 48 -1.88 -0.66 1.10
C TYR A 48 -2.06 -0.99 -0.37
N PHE A 49 -2.66 -2.14 -0.65
CA PHE A 49 -3.06 -2.52 -2.01
C PHE A 49 -4.58 -2.52 -2.10
N ILE A 50 -5.13 -1.90 -3.15
CA ILE A 50 -6.58 -1.82 -3.34
C ILE A 50 -7.05 -3.03 -4.16
N GLU A 51 -7.67 -4.00 -3.48
CA GLU A 51 -8.32 -5.13 -4.15
C GLU A 51 -9.64 -4.72 -4.78
N LYS A 52 -10.39 -3.84 -4.10
CA LYS A 52 -11.67 -3.30 -4.56
C LYS A 52 -11.93 -1.98 -3.87
N GLY A 53 -12.42 -1.00 -4.63
CA GLY A 53 -12.78 0.29 -4.07
C GLY A 53 -11.89 1.42 -4.54
N ALA A 54 -11.84 2.49 -3.76
CA ALA A 54 -11.09 3.70 -4.08
C ALA A 54 -10.65 4.45 -2.84
N LEU A 55 -9.44 4.98 -2.90
CA LEU A 55 -8.85 5.79 -1.84
C LEU A 55 -8.43 7.15 -2.40
N ARG A 56 -8.27 8.14 -1.51
CA ARG A 56 -7.63 9.41 -1.86
C ARG A 56 -6.50 9.70 -0.88
N VAL A 57 -5.50 10.39 -1.37
CA VAL A 57 -4.47 11.04 -0.54
C VAL A 57 -4.86 12.50 -0.43
N TYR A 58 -4.87 13.07 0.78
CA TYR A 58 -5.35 14.42 1.00
C TYR A 58 -4.52 15.16 2.05
N TYR A 59 -4.65 16.48 2.05
CA TYR A 59 -4.05 17.35 3.05
C TYR A 59 -4.88 18.62 3.19
N PHE A 60 -4.55 19.42 4.19
CA PHE A 60 -5.21 20.72 4.37
C PHE A 60 -4.24 21.85 4.05
N LYS A 61 -4.75 22.84 3.30
CA LYS A 61 -4.07 24.12 3.10
C LYS A 61 -4.88 25.16 3.87
N GLY A 62 -4.42 25.51 5.09
CA GLY A 62 -5.25 26.23 6.03
C GLY A 62 -6.44 25.35 6.43
N GLU A 63 -7.66 25.82 6.22
CA GLU A 63 -8.90 25.08 6.50
C GLU A 63 -9.45 24.33 5.28
N THR A 64 -8.79 24.46 4.12
CA THR A 64 -9.25 23.86 2.87
C THR A 64 -8.75 22.43 2.73
N ASP A 65 -9.67 21.47 2.59
CA ASP A 65 -9.38 20.06 2.31
C ASP A 65 -9.02 19.94 0.82
N ILE A 66 -7.81 19.44 0.54
CA ILE A 66 -7.31 19.28 -0.83
C ILE A 66 -7.03 17.81 -1.09
N THR A 67 -7.62 17.27 -2.15
CA THR A 67 -7.28 15.93 -2.64
C THR A 67 -6.03 16.02 -3.51
N ASP A 68 -4.97 15.31 -3.10
CA ASP A 68 -3.70 15.26 -3.81
C ASP A 68 -3.72 14.21 -4.93
N SER A 69 -4.27 13.04 -4.65
CA SER A 69 -4.39 11.97 -5.64
C SER A 69 -5.61 11.08 -5.37
N LEU A 70 -6.10 10.46 -6.43
CA LEU A 70 -7.14 9.44 -6.40
C LEU A 70 -6.53 8.11 -6.82
N GLU A 71 -6.81 7.06 -6.05
CA GLU A 71 -6.25 5.75 -6.27
C GLU A 71 -7.36 4.70 -6.35
N PHE A 72 -7.24 3.77 -7.29
CA PHE A 72 -8.28 2.80 -7.61
C PHE A 72 -7.77 1.36 -7.54
N GLU A 73 -8.63 0.40 -7.87
CA GLU A 73 -8.30 -1.03 -7.86
C GLU A 73 -6.99 -1.30 -8.58
N GLY A 74 -6.15 -2.12 -7.97
CA GLY A 74 -4.85 -2.51 -8.52
C GLY A 74 -3.71 -1.58 -8.15
N ALA A 75 -3.98 -0.46 -7.44
CA ALA A 75 -2.95 0.48 -7.02
C ALA A 75 -2.39 0.13 -5.65
N PHE A 76 -1.10 0.43 -5.48
CA PHE A 76 -0.46 0.48 -4.16
C PHE A 76 -0.48 1.92 -3.66
N VAL A 77 -0.83 2.09 -2.40
CA VAL A 77 -0.92 3.42 -1.77
C VAL A 77 -0.15 3.40 -0.46
N SER A 78 0.67 4.40 -0.24
CA SER A 78 1.40 4.58 1.01
C SER A 78 1.85 6.03 1.15
N ARG A 79 2.43 6.35 2.31
CA ARG A 79 3.11 7.63 2.52
C ARG A 79 4.61 7.35 2.62
N VAL A 80 5.25 7.31 1.46
CA VAL A 80 6.65 6.87 1.31
C VAL A 80 7.61 7.73 2.13
N GLU A 81 7.43 9.05 2.14
CA GLU A 81 8.28 9.94 2.93
C GLU A 81 8.25 9.54 4.42
N SER A 82 7.06 9.31 4.97
CA SER A 82 6.91 8.89 6.36
C SER A 82 7.49 7.50 6.61
N LEU A 83 7.30 6.56 5.67
CA LEU A 83 7.89 5.22 5.77
C LEU A 83 9.42 5.27 5.89
N VAL A 84 10.05 6.10 5.07
CA VAL A 84 11.51 6.18 4.95
C VAL A 84 12.12 6.95 6.12
N THR A 85 11.51 8.07 6.51
CA THR A 85 12.08 8.97 7.54
C THR A 85 11.66 8.62 8.96
N GLY A 86 10.53 7.92 9.13
CA GLY A 86 9.91 7.72 10.44
C GLY A 86 9.19 8.96 10.97
N GLU A 87 9.14 10.03 10.21
CA GLU A 87 8.46 11.27 10.58
C GLU A 87 6.94 11.15 10.40
N PRO A 88 6.13 11.90 11.17
CA PRO A 88 4.69 11.93 10.97
C PRO A 88 4.33 12.34 9.55
N SER A 89 3.34 11.67 8.97
CA SER A 89 2.88 11.98 7.61
C SER A 89 2.15 13.32 7.58
N LYS A 90 2.46 14.14 6.60
CA LYS A 90 1.81 15.44 6.36
C LYS A 90 0.50 15.28 5.60
N LYS A 91 0.25 14.11 5.02
CA LYS A 91 -0.95 13.80 4.25
C LYS A 91 -1.63 12.57 4.82
N GLY A 92 -2.95 12.50 4.65
CA GLY A 92 -3.75 11.35 5.04
C GLY A 92 -4.16 10.50 3.86
N ILE A 93 -4.67 9.30 4.16
CA ILE A 93 -5.26 8.40 3.18
C ILE A 93 -6.66 8.09 3.66
N GLN A 94 -7.66 8.35 2.82
CA GLN A 94 -9.08 8.19 3.18
C GLN A 94 -9.81 7.37 2.14
N ALA A 95 -10.74 6.53 2.60
CA ALA A 95 -11.60 5.76 1.71
C ALA A 95 -12.67 6.66 1.07
N LEU A 96 -12.77 6.58 -0.27
CA LEU A 96 -13.82 7.28 -1.03
C LEU A 96 -15.11 6.49 -1.08
N GLU A 97 -15.02 5.18 -0.89
CA GLU A 97 -16.14 4.24 -0.85
C GLU A 97 -15.72 3.05 0.03
N ASP A 98 -16.67 2.18 0.35
CA ASP A 98 -16.34 0.94 1.04
C ASP A 98 -15.33 0.16 0.21
N SER A 99 -14.20 -0.20 0.80
CA SER A 99 -13.07 -0.77 0.06
C SER A 99 -12.51 -2.00 0.75
N ASP A 100 -12.02 -2.93 -0.07
CA ASP A 100 -11.28 -4.11 0.37
C ASP A 100 -9.82 -3.93 0.01
N LEU A 101 -8.96 -4.05 1.01
CA LEU A 101 -7.54 -3.75 0.92
C LEU A 101 -6.69 -4.94 1.37
N ILE A 102 -5.45 -4.96 0.93
CA ILE A 102 -4.40 -5.78 1.52
C ILE A 102 -3.42 -4.85 2.21
N VAL A 103 -3.19 -5.08 3.49
CA VAL A 103 -2.25 -4.30 4.29
C VAL A 103 -0.92 -5.05 4.37
N ILE A 104 0.16 -4.37 4.03
CA ILE A 104 1.51 -4.92 4.07
C ILE A 104 2.36 -4.03 4.98
N ASN A 105 2.81 -4.58 6.12
CA ASN A 105 3.72 -3.84 6.99
C ASN A 105 5.08 -3.69 6.31
N ALA A 106 5.59 -2.47 6.22
CA ALA A 106 6.82 -2.18 5.48
C ALA A 106 8.04 -2.89 6.08
N ASP A 107 8.16 -2.93 7.40
CA ASP A 107 9.31 -3.59 8.04
C ASP A 107 9.31 -5.10 7.78
N LYS A 108 8.15 -5.72 7.84
CA LYS A 108 8.01 -7.16 7.52
C LYS A 108 8.35 -7.43 6.07
N LEU A 109 7.94 -6.55 5.15
CA LEU A 109 8.29 -6.66 3.74
C LEU A 109 9.80 -6.57 3.54
N TYR A 110 10.45 -5.58 4.15
CA TYR A 110 11.89 -5.39 4.04
C TYR A 110 12.68 -6.58 4.61
N ASP A 111 12.18 -7.18 5.69
CA ASP A 111 12.78 -8.40 6.24
C ASP A 111 12.75 -9.55 5.24
N LEU A 112 11.67 -9.67 4.47
CA LEU A 112 11.58 -10.70 3.42
C LEU A 112 12.60 -10.51 2.31
N TYR A 113 13.03 -9.28 2.03
CA TYR A 113 14.04 -9.01 1.02
C TYR A 113 15.37 -9.71 1.34
N ASN A 114 15.67 -9.89 2.62
CA ASN A 114 16.91 -10.53 3.05
C ASN A 114 16.96 -12.02 2.74
N SER A 115 15.81 -12.69 2.71
CA SER A 115 15.71 -14.13 2.46
C SER A 115 15.12 -14.47 1.09
N HIS A 116 14.45 -13.51 0.42
CA HIS A 116 13.79 -13.70 -0.87
C HIS A 116 14.07 -12.52 -1.78
N LEU A 117 15.21 -12.57 -2.47
CA LEU A 117 15.62 -11.50 -3.40
C LEU A 117 14.57 -11.25 -4.49
N GLU A 118 13.83 -12.26 -4.91
CA GLU A 118 12.79 -12.12 -5.91
C GLU A 118 11.64 -11.21 -5.45
N ILE A 119 11.36 -11.15 -4.14
CA ILE A 119 10.35 -10.22 -3.59
C ILE A 119 10.83 -8.78 -3.72
N GLU A 120 12.09 -8.50 -3.42
CA GLU A 120 12.68 -7.18 -3.63
C GLU A 120 12.61 -6.77 -5.10
N ARG A 121 12.94 -7.68 -6.01
CA ARG A 121 12.88 -7.42 -7.46
C ARG A 121 11.46 -7.14 -7.93
N LEU A 122 10.49 -7.89 -7.41
CA LEU A 122 9.08 -7.65 -7.71
C LEU A 122 8.66 -6.22 -7.31
N PHE A 123 8.96 -5.81 -6.08
CA PHE A 123 8.57 -4.49 -5.58
C PHE A 123 9.31 -3.36 -6.27
N LYS A 124 10.53 -3.55 -6.71
CA LYS A 124 11.22 -2.59 -7.57
C LYS A 124 10.43 -2.34 -8.85
N GLN A 125 9.96 -3.41 -9.49
CA GLN A 125 9.17 -3.27 -10.72
C GLN A 125 7.80 -2.64 -10.47
N LEU A 126 7.13 -3.00 -9.37
CA LEU A 126 5.85 -2.42 -8.99
C LEU A 126 5.97 -0.91 -8.75
N PHE A 127 6.99 -0.50 -8.02
CA PHE A 127 7.19 0.92 -7.70
C PHE A 127 7.62 1.73 -8.92
N LEU A 128 8.41 1.18 -9.82
CA LEU A 128 8.78 1.85 -11.07
C LEU A 128 7.56 2.10 -11.96
N LYS A 129 6.57 1.22 -11.94
CA LYS A 129 5.32 1.41 -12.69
C LYS A 129 4.36 2.36 -12.00
N ALA A 130 4.38 2.42 -10.66
CA ALA A 130 3.47 3.25 -9.87
C ALA A 130 3.93 4.71 -9.78
N PHE A 131 5.20 4.94 -10.04
CA PHE A 131 5.83 6.27 -9.95
C PHE A 131 6.53 6.62 -11.30
#